data_ebd0d564ebaefabe283600ab3a71d6a9
#
_entry.id   ebd0d564ebaefabe283600ab3a71d6a9
#
_cell.length_a   1.000
_cell.length_b   1.000
_cell.length_c   1.000
_cell.angle_alpha   90.00
_cell.angle_beta   90.00
_cell.angle_gamma   90.00
#
_symmetry.space_group_name_H-M   'P 1'
#
loop_
_entity.id
_entity.type
_entity.pdbx_description
1 polymer ?
#
loop_
_entity_poly.entity_id
_entity_poly.type
_entity_poly.pdbx_seq_one_letter_code
_entity_poly.pdbx_strand_id
1 'polypeptide(L)'
;MLGTMIESRNPQPEAAVAAHYDELDAAYRELWGEHVHHGLWRTGRENVCEATAALTRLVADHAAIGPGAEVCDVGCGYGGTARLLARERSARVIGFTLSPAQAAWAAEQGGGPRYTVGSWVDNDLESESADAVIAIESIAHMAEKGRAMAEAARVLRPGGRLAVVDWLAAPAPGPLATRLLLEPICREGRLPSLGSAPEYAALMRAAGLEVDRVHDLSRHVWPTWPIVAGRALRRVATDPTFRRWALDPANGQRDFVILIGRLLAGFATRSFRLGLISARKPTAGAS
;
A
#
# COMPACT_ATOMS: atom_id res chain seq x y z
N MET A 1 -10.69 -9.77 -23.09
CA MET A 1 -11.46 -9.69 -21.84
C MET A 1 -10.46 -9.40 -20.73
N LEU A 2 -10.63 -8.30 -20.00
CA LEU A 2 -9.91 -8.09 -18.73
C LEU A 2 -10.35 -9.22 -17.79
N GLY A 3 -9.42 -9.86 -17.10
CA GLY A 3 -9.72 -10.84 -16.07
C GLY A 3 -10.61 -10.22 -15.00
N THR A 4 -11.29 -11.04 -14.22
CA THR A 4 -11.96 -10.58 -13.00
C THR A 4 -10.96 -10.64 -11.86
N MET A 5 -10.90 -9.60 -11.02
CA MET A 5 -10.09 -9.61 -9.79
C MET A 5 -10.38 -10.87 -8.97
N ILE A 6 -9.35 -11.36 -8.29
CA ILE A 6 -9.50 -12.50 -7.37
C ILE A 6 -10.18 -11.98 -6.11
N GLU A 7 -11.40 -12.40 -5.87
CA GLU A 7 -12.17 -11.99 -4.69
C GLU A 7 -11.83 -12.87 -3.48
N SER A 8 -11.76 -12.26 -2.32
CA SER A 8 -11.68 -12.98 -1.04
C SER A 8 -13.01 -13.70 -0.79
N ARG A 9 -12.94 -14.95 -0.36
CA ARG A 9 -14.13 -15.71 0.08
C ARG A 9 -14.75 -15.16 1.35
N ASN A 10 -14.02 -14.34 2.08
CA ASN A 10 -14.48 -13.71 3.31
C ASN A 10 -13.97 -12.25 3.35
N PRO A 11 -14.53 -11.36 2.51
CA PRO A 11 -14.13 -9.96 2.49
C PRO A 11 -14.44 -9.30 3.83
N GLN A 12 -13.50 -8.51 4.32
CA GLN A 12 -13.64 -7.79 5.57
C GLN A 12 -14.12 -6.37 5.30
N PRO A 13 -15.04 -5.83 6.13
CA PRO A 13 -15.42 -4.42 6.05
C PRO A 13 -14.25 -3.51 6.47
N GLU A 14 -14.25 -2.26 6.00
CA GLU A 14 -13.21 -1.26 6.34
C GLU A 14 -12.98 -1.12 7.86
N ALA A 15 -14.05 -1.19 8.66
CA ALA A 15 -13.94 -1.16 10.12
C ALA A 15 -13.12 -2.32 10.69
N ALA A 16 -13.19 -3.52 10.09
CA ALA A 16 -12.37 -4.66 10.51
C ALA A 16 -10.90 -4.50 10.07
N VAL A 17 -10.65 -3.82 8.96
CA VAL A 17 -9.29 -3.46 8.54
C VAL A 17 -8.70 -2.44 9.52
N ALA A 18 -9.44 -1.40 9.89
CA ALA A 18 -9.02 -0.41 10.88
C ALA A 18 -8.69 -1.06 12.23
N ALA A 19 -9.61 -1.89 12.76
CA ALA A 19 -9.41 -2.61 14.01
C ALA A 19 -8.15 -3.51 13.98
N HIS A 20 -7.90 -4.19 12.87
CA HIS A 20 -6.71 -5.02 12.70
C HIS A 20 -5.41 -4.21 12.83
N TYR A 21 -5.35 -3.01 12.23
CA TYR A 21 -4.18 -2.14 12.35
C TYR A 21 -4.03 -1.56 13.76
N ASP A 22 -5.14 -1.24 14.44
CA ASP A 22 -5.12 -0.74 15.81
C ASP A 22 -4.68 -1.84 16.79
N GLU A 23 -5.14 -3.07 16.65
CA GLU A 23 -4.74 -4.22 17.47
C GLU A 23 -3.26 -4.59 17.30
N LEU A 24 -2.72 -4.41 16.10
CA LEU A 24 -1.34 -4.76 15.75
C LEU A 24 -0.37 -3.58 15.78
N ASP A 25 -0.82 -2.40 16.19
CA ASP A 25 -0.07 -1.15 16.16
C ASP A 25 1.38 -1.31 16.67
N ALA A 26 1.56 -1.83 17.87
CA ALA A 26 2.87 -1.99 18.49
C ALA A 26 3.76 -2.98 17.70
N ALA A 27 3.20 -4.07 17.19
CA ALA A 27 3.93 -5.08 16.43
C ALA A 27 4.35 -4.55 15.05
N TYR A 28 3.48 -3.82 14.36
CA TYR A 28 3.81 -3.21 13.07
C TYR A 28 4.94 -2.18 13.22
N ARG A 29 4.85 -1.27 14.17
CA ARG A 29 5.90 -0.27 14.43
C ARG A 29 7.25 -0.90 14.75
N GLU A 30 7.25 -2.00 15.49
CA GLU A 30 8.48 -2.69 15.86
C GLU A 30 9.10 -3.46 14.70
N LEU A 31 8.30 -4.14 13.89
CA LEU A 31 8.79 -4.97 12.78
C LEU A 31 9.17 -4.16 11.54
N TRP A 32 8.42 -3.12 11.22
CA TRP A 32 8.61 -2.28 10.02
C TRP A 32 9.17 -0.89 10.31
N GLY A 33 8.90 -0.31 11.48
CA GLY A 33 9.24 1.08 11.80
C GLY A 33 8.14 2.04 11.30
N GLU A 34 8.54 3.19 10.76
CA GLU A 34 7.60 4.25 10.33
C GLU A 34 6.89 3.96 9.00
N HIS A 35 7.43 3.05 8.20
CA HIS A 35 6.93 2.72 6.88
C HIS A 35 6.43 1.27 6.86
N VAL A 36 5.12 1.08 6.93
CA VAL A 36 4.50 -0.26 6.89
C VAL A 36 4.21 -0.65 5.44
N HIS A 37 5.27 -0.77 4.65
CA HIS A 37 5.23 -1.22 3.27
C HIS A 37 6.56 -1.88 2.87
N HIS A 38 6.62 -2.50 1.69
CA HIS A 38 7.85 -3.10 1.18
C HIS A 38 8.97 -2.07 1.01
N GLY A 39 10.20 -2.52 1.14
CA GLY A 39 11.39 -1.78 0.74
C GLY A 39 11.75 -2.02 -0.72
N LEU A 40 12.40 -1.05 -1.35
CA LEU A 40 13.02 -1.17 -2.68
C LEU A 40 14.51 -1.48 -2.52
N TRP A 41 14.88 -2.73 -2.67
CA TRP A 41 16.24 -3.26 -2.52
C TRP A 41 16.95 -3.27 -3.87
N ARG A 42 17.70 -2.21 -4.16
CA ARG A 42 18.39 -2.06 -5.45
C ARG A 42 19.71 -2.81 -5.50
N THR A 43 20.45 -2.78 -4.41
CA THR A 43 21.78 -3.40 -4.26
C THR A 43 21.77 -4.64 -3.37
N GLY A 44 20.72 -4.80 -2.55
CA GLY A 44 20.60 -5.82 -1.53
C GLY A 44 21.43 -5.53 -0.26
N ARG A 45 22.00 -4.32 -0.16
CA ARG A 45 22.82 -3.87 1.00
C ARG A 45 22.10 -2.82 1.84
N GLU A 46 20.97 -2.33 1.36
CA GLU A 46 20.17 -1.35 2.06
C GLU A 46 19.70 -1.91 3.41
N ASN A 47 19.61 -1.06 4.43
CA ASN A 47 18.80 -1.38 5.60
C ASN A 47 17.32 -1.13 5.30
N VAL A 48 16.42 -1.54 6.20
CA VAL A 48 14.96 -1.43 5.97
C VAL A 48 14.54 0.02 5.78
N CYS A 49 15.07 0.97 6.59
CA CYS A 49 14.73 2.38 6.46
C CYS A 49 15.17 2.96 5.10
N GLU A 50 16.36 2.60 4.64
CA GLU A 50 16.87 3.00 3.32
C GLU A 50 16.01 2.43 2.20
N ALA A 51 15.66 1.15 2.29
CA ALA A 51 14.87 0.47 1.28
C ALA A 51 13.43 1.00 1.21
N THR A 52 12.76 1.25 2.35
CA THR A 52 11.41 1.83 2.37
C THR A 52 11.42 3.27 1.88
N ALA A 53 12.38 4.09 2.31
CA ALA A 53 12.55 5.45 1.79
C ALA A 53 12.85 5.46 0.27
N ALA A 54 13.58 4.46 -0.25
CA ALA A 54 13.85 4.33 -1.68
C ALA A 54 12.56 4.04 -2.48
N LEU A 55 11.64 3.24 -1.94
CA LEU A 55 10.32 3.02 -2.56
C LEU A 55 9.49 4.31 -2.57
N THR A 56 9.43 5.02 -1.43
CA THR A 56 8.75 6.32 -1.34
C THR A 56 9.29 7.32 -2.36
N ARG A 57 10.63 7.45 -2.51
CA ARG A 57 11.25 8.34 -3.51
C ARG A 57 10.90 7.94 -4.94
N LEU A 58 10.87 6.64 -5.24
CA LEU A 58 10.43 6.14 -6.55
C LEU A 58 8.98 6.56 -6.85
N VAL A 59 8.07 6.41 -5.88
CA VAL A 59 6.68 6.85 -6.02
C VAL A 59 6.60 8.36 -6.21
N ALA A 60 7.35 9.13 -5.44
CA ALA A 60 7.41 10.59 -5.56
C ALA A 60 7.88 11.05 -6.95
N ASP A 61 8.89 10.37 -7.52
CA ASP A 61 9.39 10.66 -8.86
C ASP A 61 8.33 10.39 -9.94
N HIS A 62 7.59 9.27 -9.82
CA HIS A 62 6.49 8.92 -10.73
C HIS A 62 5.27 9.85 -10.59
N ALA A 63 5.01 10.34 -9.39
CA ALA A 63 3.98 11.34 -9.11
C ALA A 63 4.45 12.78 -9.41
N ALA A 64 5.69 12.98 -9.87
CA ALA A 64 6.31 14.27 -10.14
C ALA A 64 6.22 15.27 -8.96
N ILE A 65 6.34 14.76 -7.73
CA ILE A 65 6.24 15.58 -6.52
C ILE A 65 7.47 16.46 -6.38
N GLY A 66 7.25 17.78 -6.44
CA GLY A 66 8.27 18.81 -6.27
C GLY A 66 7.94 19.78 -5.13
N PRO A 67 8.78 20.82 -4.96
CA PRO A 67 8.58 21.82 -3.91
C PRO A 67 7.23 22.51 -4.02
N GLY A 68 6.52 22.60 -2.89
CA GLY A 68 5.23 23.25 -2.79
C GLY A 68 4.04 22.45 -3.33
N ALA A 69 4.25 21.24 -3.87
CA ALA A 69 3.16 20.39 -4.37
C ALA A 69 2.17 20.03 -3.27
N GLU A 70 0.88 20.12 -3.58
CA GLU A 70 -0.21 19.60 -2.76
C GLU A 70 -0.38 18.10 -3.02
N VAL A 71 -0.16 17.28 -2.00
CA VAL A 71 -0.11 15.82 -2.14
C VAL A 71 -1.11 15.15 -1.22
N CYS A 72 -1.89 14.20 -1.75
CA CYS A 72 -2.69 13.26 -0.96
C CYS A 72 -1.95 11.93 -0.83
N ASP A 73 -1.70 11.48 0.40
CA ASP A 73 -1.13 10.17 0.74
C ASP A 73 -2.26 9.26 1.22
N VAL A 74 -2.70 8.36 0.32
CA VAL A 74 -3.89 7.51 0.51
C VAL A 74 -3.49 6.24 1.25
N GLY A 75 -3.98 6.08 2.48
CA GLY A 75 -3.57 5.00 3.37
C GLY A 75 -2.20 5.27 3.96
N CYS A 76 -1.99 6.47 4.51
CA CYS A 76 -0.71 6.99 4.97
C CYS A 76 -0.07 6.22 6.15
N GLY A 77 -0.82 5.32 6.80
CA GLY A 77 -0.35 4.57 7.96
C GLY A 77 0.20 5.51 9.05
N TYR A 78 1.40 5.24 9.52
CA TYR A 78 2.11 6.07 10.53
C TYR A 78 2.72 7.35 9.96
N GLY A 79 2.40 7.75 8.75
CA GLY A 79 2.81 9.00 8.15
C GLY A 79 4.29 9.08 7.75
N GLY A 80 5.02 7.96 7.72
CA GLY A 80 6.43 7.93 7.34
C GLY A 80 6.67 8.48 5.93
N THR A 81 5.84 8.06 4.96
CA THR A 81 5.85 8.55 3.59
C THR A 81 5.56 10.05 3.54
N ALA A 82 4.49 10.50 4.20
CA ALA A 82 4.10 11.92 4.23
C ALA A 82 5.22 12.82 4.79
N ARG A 83 5.83 12.42 5.93
CA ARG A 83 6.96 13.17 6.53
C ARG A 83 8.20 13.20 5.63
N LEU A 84 8.51 12.08 4.96
CA LEU A 84 9.63 12.02 4.03
C LEU A 84 9.42 12.98 2.85
N LEU A 85 8.23 13.03 2.28
CA LEU A 85 7.88 13.94 1.18
C LEU A 85 7.92 15.41 1.62
N ALA A 86 7.41 15.73 2.80
CA ALA A 86 7.48 17.08 3.36
C ALA A 86 8.94 17.52 3.55
N ARG A 87 9.79 16.65 4.10
CA ARG A 87 11.19 16.93 4.36
C ARG A 87 12.05 17.01 3.10
N GLU A 88 11.92 16.03 2.20
CA GLU A 88 12.85 15.90 1.06
C GLU A 88 12.36 16.62 -0.20
N ARG A 89 11.05 16.80 -0.35
CA ARG A 89 10.43 17.43 -1.53
C ARG A 89 9.81 18.79 -1.22
N SER A 90 9.80 19.22 0.05
CA SER A 90 9.08 20.41 0.50
C SER A 90 7.61 20.41 0.07
N ALA A 91 6.99 19.22 0.03
CA ALA A 91 5.60 19.06 -0.34
C ALA A 91 4.66 19.35 0.84
N ARG A 92 3.46 19.82 0.54
CA ARG A 92 2.36 19.94 1.50
C ARG A 92 1.51 18.68 1.42
N VAL A 93 1.59 17.83 2.44
CA VAL A 93 0.97 16.50 2.41
C VAL A 93 -0.23 16.43 3.34
N ILE A 94 -1.34 15.88 2.84
CA ILE A 94 -2.45 15.41 3.64
C ILE A 94 -2.53 13.88 3.53
N GLY A 95 -2.41 13.18 4.67
CA GLY A 95 -2.50 11.73 4.75
C GLY A 95 -3.88 11.28 5.20
N PHE A 96 -4.41 10.23 4.56
CA PHE A 96 -5.66 9.58 4.93
C PHE A 96 -5.39 8.21 5.52
N THR A 97 -6.01 7.89 6.64
CA THR A 97 -5.99 6.56 7.26
C THR A 97 -7.34 6.26 7.91
N LEU A 98 -7.72 4.97 7.95
CA LEU A 98 -8.91 4.52 8.68
C LEU A 98 -8.65 4.35 10.19
N SER A 99 -7.37 4.32 10.62
CA SER A 99 -6.96 4.06 12.01
C SER A 99 -6.75 5.37 12.77
N PRO A 100 -7.57 5.66 13.81
CA PRO A 100 -7.33 6.79 14.71
C PRO A 100 -5.99 6.71 15.42
N ALA A 101 -5.53 5.50 15.78
CA ALA A 101 -4.25 5.29 16.46
C ALA A 101 -3.07 5.68 15.56
N GLN A 102 -3.12 5.28 14.27
CA GLN A 102 -2.10 5.68 13.29
C GLN A 102 -2.06 7.19 13.09
N ALA A 103 -3.23 7.83 12.91
CA ALA A 103 -3.31 9.28 12.71
C ALA A 103 -2.77 10.06 13.91
N ALA A 104 -3.14 9.65 15.13
CA ALA A 104 -2.67 10.27 16.36
C ALA A 104 -1.14 10.16 16.48
N TRP A 105 -0.62 8.95 16.30
CA TRP A 105 0.84 8.73 16.34
C TRP A 105 1.57 9.54 15.26
N ALA A 106 1.06 9.54 14.02
CA ALA A 106 1.65 10.30 12.93
C ALA A 106 1.70 11.81 13.20
N ALA A 107 0.64 12.36 13.79
CA ALA A 107 0.57 13.76 14.18
C ALA A 107 1.56 14.12 15.30
N GLU A 108 1.75 13.24 16.29
CA GLU A 108 2.72 13.40 17.37
C GLU A 108 4.17 13.50 16.87
N GLN A 109 4.50 12.82 15.75
CA GLN A 109 5.83 12.90 15.15
C GLN A 109 6.12 14.27 14.51
N GLY A 110 5.11 15.09 14.26
CA GLY A 110 5.26 16.41 13.63
C GLY A 110 5.73 16.34 12.18
N GLY A 111 6.56 17.32 11.76
CA GLY A 111 7.18 17.29 10.41
C GLY A 111 6.34 17.91 9.30
N GLY A 112 5.21 18.58 9.61
CA GLY A 112 4.43 19.40 8.69
C GLY A 112 3.22 18.78 8.01
N PRO A 113 3.13 17.45 7.74
CA PRO A 113 1.94 16.85 7.17
C PRO A 113 0.71 16.97 8.06
N ARG A 114 -0.47 17.00 7.44
CA ARG A 114 -1.77 16.87 8.13
C ARG A 114 -2.31 15.46 7.92
N TYR A 115 -3.06 14.94 8.90
CA TYR A 115 -3.62 13.61 8.86
C TYR A 115 -5.12 13.66 9.11
N THR A 116 -5.87 12.88 8.30
CA THR A 116 -7.33 12.76 8.37
C THR A 116 -7.70 11.30 8.62
N VAL A 117 -8.52 11.06 9.64
CA VAL A 117 -9.14 9.76 9.87
C VAL A 117 -10.41 9.69 9.05
N GLY A 118 -10.45 8.77 8.08
CA GLY A 118 -11.61 8.59 7.22
C GLY A 118 -11.30 7.75 5.98
N SER A 119 -12.36 7.35 5.29
CA SER A 119 -12.24 6.61 4.05
C SER A 119 -11.86 7.54 2.90
N TRP A 120 -10.85 7.11 2.12
CA TRP A 120 -10.46 7.84 0.91
C TRP A 120 -11.60 7.96 -0.10
N VAL A 121 -12.43 6.92 -0.22
CA VAL A 121 -13.53 6.92 -1.19
C VAL A 121 -14.70 7.84 -0.83
N ASP A 122 -14.65 8.46 0.36
CA ASP A 122 -15.69 9.35 0.91
C ASP A 122 -15.05 10.60 1.52
N ASN A 123 -14.03 11.14 0.85
CA ASN A 123 -13.32 12.32 1.31
C ASN A 123 -13.98 13.63 0.88
N ASP A 124 -13.82 14.67 1.73
CA ASP A 124 -14.40 16.00 1.55
C ASP A 124 -13.45 16.99 0.82
N LEU A 125 -12.37 16.51 0.19
CA LEU A 125 -11.48 17.39 -0.55
C LEU A 125 -12.19 18.02 -1.74
N GLU A 126 -11.86 19.27 -2.01
CA GLU A 126 -12.35 19.95 -3.22
C GLU A 126 -11.78 19.27 -4.47
N SER A 127 -12.56 19.29 -5.54
CA SER A 127 -12.10 18.85 -6.85
C SER A 127 -10.93 19.72 -7.30
N GLU A 128 -9.96 19.13 -7.99
CA GLU A 128 -8.81 19.83 -8.55
C GLU A 128 -7.97 20.59 -7.51
N SER A 129 -7.88 20.04 -6.30
CA SER A 129 -7.13 20.62 -5.18
C SER A 129 -5.71 20.05 -5.01
N ALA A 130 -5.39 18.89 -5.60
CA ALA A 130 -4.11 18.22 -5.46
C ALA A 130 -3.28 18.20 -6.75
N ASP A 131 -1.96 18.35 -6.61
CA ASP A 131 -1.00 18.19 -7.70
C ASP A 131 -0.62 16.71 -7.89
N ALA A 132 -0.63 15.95 -6.78
CA ALA A 132 -0.36 14.52 -6.79
C ALA A 132 -1.22 13.75 -5.80
N VAL A 133 -1.57 12.52 -6.18
CA VAL A 133 -2.15 11.51 -5.30
C VAL A 133 -1.22 10.30 -5.31
N ILE A 134 -0.87 9.81 -4.14
CA ILE A 134 -0.06 8.60 -4.01
C ILE A 134 -0.79 7.57 -3.14
N ALA A 135 -0.56 6.29 -3.42
CA ALA A 135 -1.04 5.19 -2.61
C ALA A 135 0.04 4.10 -2.58
N ILE A 136 0.52 3.75 -1.39
CA ILE A 136 1.53 2.71 -1.22
C ILE A 136 0.93 1.58 -0.39
N GLU A 137 0.60 0.47 -1.06
CA GLU A 137 0.05 -0.75 -0.47
C GLU A 137 -1.24 -0.51 0.33
N SER A 138 -2.11 0.34 -0.19
CA SER A 138 -3.35 0.73 0.47
C SER A 138 -4.61 0.47 -0.36
N ILE A 139 -4.57 0.63 -1.69
CA ILE A 139 -5.73 0.40 -2.56
C ILE A 139 -6.17 -1.07 -2.53
N ALA A 140 -5.24 -2.01 -2.36
CA ALA A 140 -5.55 -3.43 -2.24
C ALA A 140 -6.58 -3.73 -1.13
N HIS A 141 -6.56 -2.95 -0.05
CA HIS A 141 -7.48 -3.07 1.09
C HIS A 141 -8.86 -2.44 0.84
N MET A 142 -9.05 -1.66 -0.22
CA MET A 142 -10.31 -1.02 -0.54
C MET A 142 -11.21 -1.95 -1.34
N ALA A 143 -12.49 -2.06 -0.93
CA ALA A 143 -13.47 -2.85 -1.65
C ALA A 143 -13.82 -2.21 -3.01
N GLU A 144 -13.98 -0.91 -3.02
CA GLU A 144 -14.40 -0.11 -4.18
C GLU A 144 -13.20 0.56 -4.88
N LYS A 145 -12.25 -0.25 -5.37
CA LYS A 145 -11.03 0.24 -6.03
C LYS A 145 -11.30 1.21 -7.19
N GLY A 146 -12.39 0.97 -7.95
CA GLY A 146 -12.81 1.88 -9.01
C GLY A 146 -13.21 3.26 -8.48
N ARG A 147 -13.92 3.31 -7.35
CA ARG A 147 -14.28 4.56 -6.68
C ARG A 147 -13.06 5.28 -6.13
N ALA A 148 -12.09 4.53 -5.59
CA ALA A 148 -10.81 5.11 -5.15
C ALA A 148 -10.04 5.80 -6.29
N MET A 149 -10.04 5.21 -7.49
CA MET A 149 -9.45 5.83 -8.69
C MET A 149 -10.24 7.05 -9.17
N ALA A 150 -11.58 7.00 -9.09
CA ALA A 150 -12.44 8.13 -9.44
C ALA A 150 -12.22 9.32 -8.50
N GLU A 151 -12.09 9.08 -7.19
CA GLU A 151 -11.76 10.12 -6.22
C GLU A 151 -10.36 10.71 -6.46
N ALA A 152 -9.36 9.87 -6.80
CA ALA A 152 -8.05 10.37 -7.18
C ALA A 152 -8.13 11.28 -8.43
N ALA A 153 -8.90 10.88 -9.44
CA ALA A 153 -9.10 11.70 -10.62
C ALA A 153 -9.86 13.00 -10.32
N ARG A 154 -10.82 12.97 -9.39
CA ARG A 154 -11.61 14.14 -8.98
C ARG A 154 -10.73 15.19 -8.31
N VAL A 155 -9.92 14.78 -7.33
CA VAL A 155 -9.09 15.71 -6.54
C VAL A 155 -7.86 16.20 -7.29
N LEU A 156 -7.36 15.45 -8.27
CA LEU A 156 -6.21 15.88 -9.07
C LEU A 156 -6.58 17.09 -9.94
N ARG A 157 -5.69 18.07 -9.98
CA ARG A 157 -5.71 19.15 -10.97
C ARG A 157 -5.48 18.61 -12.38
N PRO A 158 -5.95 19.28 -13.43
CA PRO A 158 -5.50 18.99 -14.80
C PRO A 158 -3.96 18.97 -14.87
N GLY A 159 -3.39 17.90 -15.43
CA GLY A 159 -1.95 17.64 -15.44
C GLY A 159 -1.39 16.99 -14.16
N GLY A 160 -2.17 16.93 -13.08
CA GLY A 160 -1.80 16.26 -11.84
C GLY A 160 -1.61 14.75 -12.02
N ARG A 161 -0.91 14.12 -11.10
CA ARG A 161 -0.43 12.73 -11.26
C ARG A 161 -0.89 11.81 -10.13
N LEU A 162 -1.22 10.57 -10.51
CA LEU A 162 -1.47 9.46 -9.59
C LEU A 162 -0.30 8.46 -9.69
N ALA A 163 0.23 8.02 -8.53
CA ALA A 163 1.16 6.90 -8.48
C ALA A 163 0.74 5.91 -7.39
N VAL A 164 0.48 4.68 -7.81
CA VAL A 164 0.05 3.58 -6.95
C VAL A 164 1.10 2.48 -6.97
N VAL A 165 1.58 2.10 -5.79
CA VAL A 165 2.31 0.85 -5.59
C VAL A 165 1.42 -0.08 -4.81
N ASP A 166 1.16 -1.29 -5.34
CA ASP A 166 0.23 -2.18 -4.66
C ASP A 166 0.51 -3.67 -4.90
N TRP A 167 -0.12 -4.49 -4.08
CA TRP A 167 -0.17 -5.93 -4.19
C TRP A 167 -1.00 -6.33 -5.40
N LEU A 168 -0.44 -7.18 -6.24
CA LEU A 168 -1.04 -7.56 -7.51
C LEU A 168 -1.00 -9.07 -7.73
N ALA A 169 -2.03 -9.58 -8.39
CA ALA A 169 -1.96 -10.90 -9.03
C ALA A 169 -1.18 -10.80 -10.35
N ALA A 170 -0.62 -11.90 -10.81
CA ALA A 170 -0.21 -12.04 -12.19
C ALA A 170 -1.42 -11.81 -13.12
N PRO A 171 -1.24 -11.31 -14.36
CA PRO A 171 -2.36 -11.01 -15.26
C PRO A 171 -3.25 -12.21 -15.61
N ALA A 172 -2.71 -13.42 -15.56
CA ALA A 172 -3.44 -14.66 -15.81
C ALA A 172 -2.91 -15.76 -14.88
N PRO A 173 -3.23 -15.72 -13.58
CA PRO A 173 -2.78 -16.73 -12.64
C PRO A 173 -3.48 -18.05 -12.93
N GLY A 174 -2.71 -19.17 -12.88
CA GLY A 174 -3.30 -20.49 -13.04
C GLY A 174 -4.26 -20.83 -11.89
N PRO A 175 -5.25 -21.73 -12.12
CA PRO A 175 -6.27 -22.07 -11.12
C PRO A 175 -5.68 -22.57 -9.79
N LEU A 176 -4.57 -23.31 -9.85
CA LEU A 176 -3.90 -23.84 -8.67
C LEU A 176 -3.26 -22.72 -7.83
N ALA A 177 -2.57 -21.77 -8.48
CA ALA A 177 -1.99 -20.60 -7.81
C ALA A 177 -3.09 -19.73 -7.19
N THR A 178 -4.19 -19.50 -7.90
CA THR A 178 -5.34 -18.76 -7.38
C THR A 178 -5.89 -19.41 -6.13
N ARG A 179 -6.15 -20.73 -6.16
CA ARG A 179 -6.79 -21.45 -5.05
C ARG A 179 -5.87 -21.61 -3.83
N LEU A 180 -4.57 -21.89 -4.04
CA LEU A 180 -3.64 -22.23 -2.96
C LEU A 180 -2.85 -21.05 -2.41
N LEU A 181 -2.67 -19.98 -3.20
CA LEU A 181 -1.87 -18.83 -2.83
C LEU A 181 -2.69 -17.55 -2.81
N LEU A 182 -3.28 -17.13 -3.95
CA LEU A 182 -3.76 -15.75 -4.11
C LEU A 182 -5.06 -15.48 -3.34
N GLU A 183 -6.05 -16.38 -3.40
CA GLU A 183 -7.26 -16.25 -2.58
C GLU A 183 -6.96 -16.33 -1.08
N PRO A 184 -6.13 -17.29 -0.58
CA PRO A 184 -5.70 -17.27 0.79
C PRO A 184 -4.92 -16.00 1.20
N ILE A 185 -4.07 -15.44 0.32
CA ILE A 185 -3.40 -14.15 0.56
C ILE A 185 -4.45 -13.04 0.73
N CYS A 186 -5.50 -12.98 -0.10
CA CYS A 186 -6.59 -12.02 0.09
C CYS A 186 -7.20 -12.13 1.48
N ARG A 187 -7.58 -13.34 1.90
CA ARG A 187 -8.21 -13.58 3.18
C ARG A 187 -7.31 -13.22 4.38
N GLU A 188 -6.06 -13.69 4.36
CA GLU A 188 -5.08 -13.52 5.43
C GLU A 188 -4.53 -12.08 5.48
N GLY A 189 -4.37 -11.45 4.32
CA GLY A 189 -3.96 -10.05 4.17
C GLY A 189 -5.09 -9.03 4.29
N ARG A 190 -6.32 -9.47 4.61
CA ARG A 190 -7.50 -8.59 4.73
C ARG A 190 -7.80 -7.80 3.45
N LEU A 191 -7.53 -8.39 2.29
CA LEU A 191 -7.84 -7.80 1.00
C LEU A 191 -9.23 -8.23 0.53
N PRO A 192 -10.14 -7.33 0.21
CA PRO A 192 -11.44 -7.68 -0.39
C PRO A 192 -11.27 -8.37 -1.75
N SER A 193 -10.30 -7.90 -2.53
CA SER A 193 -9.94 -8.47 -3.83
C SER A 193 -8.49 -8.17 -4.17
N LEU A 194 -7.89 -9.01 -5.04
CA LEU A 194 -6.55 -8.83 -5.58
C LEU A 194 -6.64 -8.71 -7.10
N GLY A 195 -6.33 -7.52 -7.61
CA GLY A 195 -6.29 -7.23 -9.04
C GLY A 195 -4.90 -7.43 -9.62
N SER A 196 -4.83 -7.43 -10.93
CA SER A 196 -3.58 -7.38 -11.71
C SER A 196 -3.27 -5.96 -12.17
N ALA A 197 -2.03 -5.71 -12.62
CA ALA A 197 -1.66 -4.41 -13.15
C ALA A 197 -2.53 -3.93 -14.34
N PRO A 198 -2.90 -4.78 -15.31
CA PRO A 198 -3.87 -4.40 -16.35
C PRO A 198 -5.24 -3.98 -15.82
N GLU A 199 -5.74 -4.63 -14.75
CA GLU A 199 -7.03 -4.27 -14.15
C GLU A 199 -6.95 -2.92 -13.42
N TYR A 200 -5.89 -2.67 -12.63
CA TYR A 200 -5.67 -1.34 -12.04
C TYR A 200 -5.54 -0.25 -13.11
N ALA A 201 -4.79 -0.51 -14.17
CA ALA A 201 -4.68 0.42 -15.30
C ALA A 201 -6.03 0.67 -15.99
N ALA A 202 -6.89 -0.34 -16.08
CA ALA A 202 -8.24 -0.19 -16.61
C ALA A 202 -9.14 0.66 -15.71
N LEU A 203 -9.06 0.48 -14.37
CA LEU A 203 -9.78 1.32 -13.41
C LEU A 203 -9.34 2.78 -13.49
N MET A 204 -8.02 3.04 -13.60
CA MET A 204 -7.49 4.39 -13.76
C MET A 204 -8.01 5.04 -15.05
N ARG A 205 -8.01 4.30 -16.17
CA ARG A 205 -8.56 4.80 -17.44
C ARG A 205 -10.07 5.05 -17.38
N ALA A 206 -10.82 4.15 -16.72
CA ALA A 206 -12.27 4.35 -16.51
C ALA A 206 -12.57 5.58 -15.66
N ALA A 207 -11.65 5.98 -14.77
CA ALA A 207 -11.70 7.23 -14.01
C ALA A 207 -11.27 8.47 -14.82
N GLY A 208 -10.93 8.34 -16.10
CA GLY A 208 -10.49 9.46 -16.95
C GLY A 208 -9.00 9.79 -16.85
N LEU A 209 -8.19 8.90 -16.27
CA LEU A 209 -6.74 9.10 -16.17
C LEU A 209 -6.00 8.42 -17.32
N GLU A 210 -4.92 9.06 -17.78
CA GLU A 210 -4.00 8.50 -18.78
C GLU A 210 -2.88 7.74 -18.08
N VAL A 211 -2.90 6.40 -18.19
CA VAL A 211 -1.85 5.55 -17.63
C VAL A 211 -0.58 5.68 -18.47
N ASP A 212 0.52 6.06 -17.86
CA ASP A 212 1.80 6.30 -18.55
C ASP A 212 2.89 5.28 -18.19
N ARG A 213 2.83 4.65 -17.01
CA ARG A 213 3.81 3.64 -16.60
C ARG A 213 3.17 2.48 -15.84
N VAL A 214 3.72 1.29 -16.10
CA VAL A 214 3.46 0.08 -15.34
C VAL A 214 4.79 -0.63 -15.11
N HIS A 215 5.21 -0.77 -13.86
CA HIS A 215 6.47 -1.41 -13.49
C HIS A 215 6.23 -2.57 -12.53
N ASP A 216 6.79 -3.73 -12.82
CA ASP A 216 6.87 -4.86 -11.90
C ASP A 216 8.09 -4.65 -10.98
N LEU A 217 7.84 -4.43 -9.70
CA LEU A 217 8.87 -4.19 -8.68
C LEU A 217 9.25 -5.48 -7.93
N SER A 218 8.60 -6.60 -8.20
CA SER A 218 8.65 -7.83 -7.40
C SER A 218 10.07 -8.30 -7.07
N ARG A 219 10.99 -8.26 -8.05
CA ARG A 219 12.38 -8.68 -7.85
C ARG A 219 13.18 -7.78 -6.91
N HIS A 220 12.73 -6.53 -6.72
CA HIS A 220 13.42 -5.56 -5.87
C HIS A 220 12.77 -5.43 -4.49
N VAL A 221 11.58 -5.95 -4.29
CA VAL A 221 10.83 -5.80 -3.03
C VAL A 221 10.71 -7.10 -2.23
N TRP A 222 10.82 -8.27 -2.89
CA TRP A 222 10.70 -9.57 -2.22
C TRP A 222 11.64 -9.75 -1.01
N PRO A 223 12.86 -9.12 -0.94
CA PRO A 223 13.75 -9.31 0.21
C PRO A 223 13.17 -8.78 1.53
N THR A 224 12.13 -7.93 1.47
CA THR A 224 11.41 -7.46 2.66
C THR A 224 10.91 -8.63 3.50
N TRP A 225 10.33 -9.67 2.87
CA TRP A 225 9.70 -10.77 3.60
C TRP A 225 10.67 -11.67 4.37
N PRO A 226 11.81 -12.15 3.81
CA PRO A 226 12.80 -12.88 4.61
C PRO A 226 13.36 -12.04 5.76
N ILE A 227 13.51 -10.73 5.60
CA ILE A 227 13.99 -9.83 6.66
C ILE A 227 12.96 -9.72 7.77
N VAL A 228 11.69 -9.48 7.44
CA VAL A 228 10.59 -9.42 8.42
C VAL A 228 10.42 -10.77 9.13
N ALA A 229 10.45 -11.87 8.38
CA ALA A 229 10.40 -13.22 8.96
C ALA A 229 11.55 -13.46 9.94
N GLY A 230 12.78 -13.07 9.57
CA GLY A 230 13.95 -13.17 10.45
C GLY A 230 13.83 -12.34 11.73
N ARG A 231 13.28 -11.13 11.64
CA ARG A 231 12.98 -10.28 12.81
C ARG A 231 11.94 -10.94 13.71
N ALA A 232 10.84 -11.43 13.14
CA ALA A 232 9.77 -12.10 13.88
C ALA A 232 10.30 -13.36 14.58
N LEU A 233 11.06 -14.20 13.89
CA LEU A 233 11.69 -15.41 14.47
C LEU A 233 12.64 -15.06 15.61
N ARG A 234 13.47 -14.04 15.46
CA ARG A 234 14.34 -13.57 16.53
C ARG A 234 13.53 -13.14 17.75
N ARG A 235 12.44 -12.40 17.56
CA ARG A 235 11.54 -11.98 18.66
C ARG A 235 10.90 -13.18 19.36
N VAL A 236 10.38 -14.15 18.60
CA VAL A 236 9.85 -15.39 19.16
C VAL A 236 10.91 -16.11 20.01
N ALA A 237 12.16 -16.09 19.60
CA ALA A 237 13.25 -16.74 20.34
C ALA A 237 13.66 -15.98 21.62
N THR A 238 13.68 -14.64 21.57
CA THR A 238 14.28 -13.80 22.61
C THR A 238 13.26 -13.16 23.56
N ASP A 239 11.98 -13.03 23.17
CA ASP A 239 10.93 -12.39 23.96
C ASP A 239 9.81 -13.39 24.31
N PRO A 240 9.72 -13.82 25.59
CA PRO A 240 8.68 -14.75 26.02
C PRO A 240 7.26 -14.20 25.89
N THR A 241 7.08 -12.88 25.95
CA THR A 241 5.76 -12.22 25.81
C THR A 241 5.32 -12.23 24.36
N PHE A 242 6.20 -11.83 23.45
CA PHE A 242 5.96 -11.90 22.00
C PHE A 242 5.73 -13.34 21.56
N ARG A 243 6.51 -14.29 22.08
CA ARG A 243 6.35 -15.73 21.76
C ARG A 243 4.98 -16.25 22.18
N ARG A 244 4.50 -15.94 23.40
CA ARG A 244 3.16 -16.34 23.86
C ARG A 244 2.08 -15.73 22.97
N TRP A 245 2.20 -14.46 22.66
CA TRP A 245 1.29 -13.74 21.78
C TRP A 245 1.30 -14.34 20.34
N ALA A 246 2.45 -14.59 19.75
CA ALA A 246 2.57 -15.10 18.39
C ALA A 246 2.12 -16.56 18.21
N LEU A 247 2.18 -17.35 19.30
CA LEU A 247 1.81 -18.78 19.29
C LEU A 247 0.40 -19.04 19.86
N ASP A 248 -0.30 -18.01 20.34
CA ASP A 248 -1.66 -18.16 20.88
C ASP A 248 -2.65 -18.48 19.74
N PRO A 249 -3.31 -19.65 19.78
CA PRO A 249 -4.30 -20.04 18.77
C PRO A 249 -5.54 -19.13 18.73
N ALA A 250 -5.83 -18.42 19.83
CA ALA A 250 -6.96 -17.49 19.92
C ALA A 250 -6.66 -16.16 19.20
N ASN A 251 -5.39 -15.87 18.95
CA ASN A 251 -4.97 -14.71 18.17
C ASN A 251 -5.02 -15.01 16.68
N GLY A 252 -5.61 -14.13 15.87
CA GLY A 252 -5.56 -14.20 14.41
C GLY A 252 -4.14 -14.07 13.81
N GLN A 253 -3.10 -14.06 14.64
CA GLN A 253 -1.69 -13.89 14.30
C GLN A 253 -1.07 -15.11 13.61
N ARG A 254 -1.65 -16.29 13.81
CA ARG A 254 -1.28 -17.49 13.08
C ARG A 254 -1.44 -17.30 11.57
N ASP A 255 -2.48 -16.55 11.17
CA ASP A 255 -2.75 -16.22 9.77
C ASP A 255 -1.62 -15.36 9.18
N PHE A 256 -1.04 -14.44 9.98
CA PHE A 256 0.10 -13.62 9.54
C PHE A 256 1.36 -14.43 9.26
N VAL A 257 1.68 -15.42 10.09
CA VAL A 257 2.84 -16.31 9.86
C VAL A 257 2.65 -17.13 8.59
N ILE A 258 1.42 -17.65 8.39
CA ILE A 258 1.07 -18.42 7.19
C ILE A 258 1.12 -17.52 5.96
N LEU A 259 0.62 -16.28 6.06
CA LEU A 259 0.66 -15.27 5.01
C LEU A 259 2.09 -15.04 4.50
N ILE A 260 3.08 -14.88 5.41
CA ILE A 260 4.49 -14.70 5.02
C ILE A 260 4.95 -15.84 4.10
N GLY A 261 4.67 -17.11 4.48
CA GLY A 261 5.02 -18.27 3.67
C GLY A 261 4.35 -18.27 2.30
N ARG A 262 3.08 -17.86 2.22
CA ARG A 262 2.33 -17.76 0.96
C ARG A 262 2.84 -16.64 0.07
N LEU A 263 3.20 -15.50 0.66
CA LEU A 263 3.78 -14.37 -0.09
C LEU A 263 5.12 -14.75 -0.70
N LEU A 264 6.00 -15.42 0.07
CA LEU A 264 7.26 -15.94 -0.45
C LEU A 264 7.03 -16.92 -1.60
N ALA A 265 6.08 -17.86 -1.46
CA ALA A 265 5.72 -18.78 -2.53
C ALA A 265 5.09 -18.05 -3.73
N GLY A 266 4.27 -17.06 -3.50
CA GLY A 266 3.65 -16.22 -4.52
C GLY A 266 4.69 -15.45 -5.35
N PHE A 267 5.69 -14.84 -4.71
CA PHE A 267 6.81 -14.20 -5.40
C PHE A 267 7.67 -15.21 -6.17
N ALA A 268 8.00 -16.35 -5.55
CA ALA A 268 8.80 -17.39 -6.19
C ALA A 268 8.14 -17.99 -7.44
N THR A 269 6.82 -18.19 -7.39
CA THR A 269 6.02 -18.68 -8.53
C THR A 269 5.63 -17.59 -9.51
N ARG A 270 5.93 -16.31 -9.20
CA ARG A 270 5.51 -15.12 -9.96
C ARG A 270 3.99 -14.97 -10.11
N SER A 271 3.20 -15.66 -9.27
CA SER A 271 1.75 -15.52 -9.23
C SER A 271 1.30 -14.30 -8.45
N PHE A 272 2.06 -13.91 -7.43
CA PHE A 272 1.91 -12.67 -6.66
C PHE A 272 3.02 -11.69 -7.03
N ARG A 273 2.68 -10.41 -7.12
CA ARG A 273 3.59 -9.34 -7.54
C ARG A 273 3.39 -8.09 -6.68
N LEU A 274 4.38 -7.23 -6.69
CA LEU A 274 4.24 -5.82 -6.32
C LEU A 274 4.52 -4.99 -7.56
N GLY A 275 3.60 -4.07 -7.89
CA GLY A 275 3.75 -3.23 -9.07
C GLY A 275 3.51 -1.76 -8.77
N LEU A 276 4.19 -0.91 -9.54
CA LEU A 276 3.92 0.52 -9.60
C LEU A 276 3.17 0.84 -10.89
N ILE A 277 2.05 1.55 -10.74
CA ILE A 277 1.26 2.05 -11.87
C ILE A 277 1.12 3.56 -11.68
N SER A 278 1.52 4.35 -12.68
CA SER A 278 1.32 5.79 -12.67
C SER A 278 0.46 6.26 -13.83
N ALA A 279 -0.27 7.34 -13.56
CA ALA A 279 -1.17 7.97 -14.50
C ALA A 279 -1.20 9.49 -14.28
N ARG A 280 -1.68 10.21 -15.27
CA ARG A 280 -1.93 11.66 -15.15
C ARG A 280 -3.37 12.00 -15.48
N LYS A 281 -3.89 13.06 -14.90
CA LYS A 281 -5.13 13.68 -15.34
C LYS A 281 -4.86 14.51 -16.58
N PRO A 282 -5.60 14.31 -17.69
CA PRO A 282 -5.44 15.13 -18.90
C PRO A 282 -5.53 16.62 -18.60
N THR A 283 -4.77 17.43 -19.33
CA THR A 283 -4.95 18.89 -19.32
C THR A 283 -6.14 19.26 -20.19
N ALA A 284 -6.96 20.20 -19.73
CA ALA A 284 -8.07 20.70 -20.53
C ALA A 284 -7.53 21.23 -21.87
N GLY A 285 -7.91 20.58 -22.97
CA GLY A 285 -7.50 20.99 -24.33
C GLY A 285 -6.67 19.96 -25.11
N ALA A 286 -6.44 18.77 -24.58
CA ALA A 286 -5.78 17.66 -25.29
C ALA A 286 -6.81 16.62 -25.79
N SER A 287 -7.79 17.05 -26.57
CA SER A 287 -8.76 16.19 -27.29
C SER A 287 -8.57 16.32 -28.78
#